data_9ca437525dac4a1fcc2f76fddd24bd62
#
_entry.id   9ca437525dac4a1fcc2f76fddd24bd62
#
_cell.length_a   1.000
_cell.length_b   1.000
_cell.length_c   1.000
_cell.angle_alpha   90.00
_cell.angle_beta   90.00
_cell.angle_gamma   90.00
#
_symmetry.space_group_name_H-M   'P 1'
#
loop_
_entity.id
_entity.type
_entity.pdbx_description
1 polymer ?
#
loop_
_entity_poly.entity_id
_entity_poly.type
_entity_poly.pdbx_seq_one_letter_code
_entity_poly.pdbx_strand_id
1 'polypeptide(L)'
;EILIGLVGSEMCIRDSNWAKRLNGTHIKKAATRWEMVEQLRQDIRDFKAANNCERIVVLWAASTEIYIPLSDEHMSLAALEKAMKDNNTEVISPSMCYAYAAIAEGAPFVMGAPNLCVDTPAMWEFSKQKNVPIAGKDFKSGQTLMKTVLAPMFKTRMLGVNGWFSTNILGNRDGEVLDDPDNFKTKEVSKLSVIDTIFEPEKYPDLYGDVYHKVRINYYPPRKDNKEAWDNIDIFGWMGYPMEIKVNFLCRDSILAAPIALDLVLFSDLAMRAGMCGIQTWLSFFCKSPMHDFEHQPEHDLFTQWRMVKQTLRNMIGEKEPDYLA
;
A
#
# COMPACT_ATOMS: atom_id res chain seq x y z
N GLU A 1 25.03 -2.38 7.34
CA GLU A 1 24.41 -2.22 8.65
C GLU A 1 23.06 -1.51 8.42
N ILE A 2 21.95 -2.19 8.74
CA ILE A 2 20.60 -1.60 8.61
C ILE A 2 20.28 -0.98 9.95
N LEU A 3 20.42 0.34 10.06
CA LEU A 3 19.92 1.10 11.19
C LEU A 3 18.42 1.35 10.97
N ILE A 4 17.59 0.59 11.67
CA ILE A 4 16.15 0.87 11.77
C ILE A 4 16.01 1.99 12.80
N GLY A 5 16.04 3.22 12.34
CA GLY A 5 15.72 4.38 13.15
C GLY A 5 14.24 4.68 13.02
N LEU A 6 13.51 4.57 14.11
CA LEU A 6 12.16 5.13 14.23
C LEU A 6 12.27 6.65 14.39
N VAL A 7 12.44 7.37 13.27
CA VAL A 7 12.14 8.80 13.28
C VAL A 7 10.63 8.92 13.32
N GLY A 8 10.10 9.14 14.52
CA GLY A 8 8.68 9.27 14.78
C GLY A 8 7.94 7.93 14.78
N SER A 9 8.15 7.11 15.80
CA SER A 9 7.18 6.05 16.18
C SER A 9 5.80 6.63 16.52
N GLU A 10 5.71 7.93 16.59
CA GLU A 10 4.53 8.73 16.84
C GLU A 10 4.41 9.73 15.72
N MET A 11 3.23 9.81 15.09
CA MET A 11 3.00 10.78 14.01
C MET A 11 3.36 12.19 14.51
N CYS A 12 4.44 12.74 13.97
CA CYS A 12 4.86 14.12 14.27
C CYS A 12 3.83 15.16 13.81
N ILE A 13 2.90 14.76 12.92
CA ILE A 13 1.76 15.56 12.49
C ILE A 13 0.52 14.95 13.14
N ARG A 14 0.01 15.62 14.16
CA ARG A 14 -1.28 15.27 14.77
C ARG A 14 -2.35 16.08 14.07
N ASP A 15 -3.14 15.42 13.25
CA ASP A 15 -4.29 16.03 12.61
C ASP A 15 -5.52 15.14 12.82
N SER A 16 -6.37 15.54 13.75
CA SER A 16 -7.59 14.82 14.11
C SER A 16 -8.60 14.77 12.96
N ASN A 17 -8.44 15.60 11.93
CA ASN A 17 -9.30 15.55 10.75
C ASN A 17 -8.96 14.34 9.86
N TRP A 18 -7.70 13.86 9.89
CA TRP A 18 -7.23 12.74 9.09
C TRP A 18 -7.30 11.38 9.78
N ALA A 19 -7.16 11.37 11.10
CA ALA A 19 -7.38 10.19 11.91
C ALA A 19 -7.75 10.59 13.34
N LYS A 20 -8.95 10.24 13.77
CA LYS A 20 -9.54 10.72 15.05
C LYS A 20 -8.86 10.16 16.30
N ARG A 21 -8.14 9.02 16.19
CA ARG A 21 -7.58 8.29 17.33
C ARG A 21 -6.05 8.23 17.27
N LEU A 22 -5.43 9.40 17.18
CA LEU A 22 -3.98 9.55 17.16
C LEU A 22 -3.43 9.85 18.56
N ASN A 23 -2.36 9.17 18.92
CA ASN A 23 -1.55 9.50 20.09
C ASN A 23 -0.11 9.73 19.63
N GLY A 24 0.43 10.87 20.03
CA GLY A 24 1.84 11.20 19.82
C GLY A 24 2.27 12.17 20.91
N THR A 25 3.49 12.01 21.42
CA THR A 25 4.08 12.91 22.44
C THR A 25 4.99 13.95 21.80
N HIS A 26 5.53 13.68 20.60
CA HIS A 26 6.46 14.56 19.89
C HIS A 26 5.77 15.16 18.65
N ILE A 27 4.86 16.11 18.88
CA ILE A 27 4.08 16.74 17.82
C ILE A 27 4.78 18.00 17.34
N LYS A 28 5.07 18.07 16.04
CA LYS A 28 5.56 19.28 15.40
C LYS A 28 4.46 20.34 15.33
N LYS A 29 4.86 21.57 15.53
CA LYS A 29 3.98 22.74 15.34
C LYS A 29 4.49 23.55 14.16
N ALA A 30 3.60 23.81 13.22
CA ALA A 30 3.87 24.65 12.06
C ALA A 30 2.58 25.38 11.66
N ALA A 31 2.71 26.53 11.02
CA ALA A 31 1.55 27.31 10.57
C ALA A 31 0.96 26.75 9.28
N THR A 32 1.80 26.11 8.45
CA THR A 32 1.39 25.55 7.15
C THR A 32 1.92 24.15 6.95
N ARG A 33 1.32 23.39 6.00
CA ARG A 33 1.83 22.08 5.55
C ARG A 33 3.24 22.21 4.97
N TRP A 34 3.54 23.34 4.34
CA TRP A 34 4.88 23.60 3.82
C TRP A 34 5.94 23.71 4.92
N GLU A 35 5.66 24.49 5.97
CA GLU A 35 6.57 24.55 7.14
C GLU A 35 6.74 23.18 7.80
N MET A 36 5.67 22.37 7.86
CA MET A 36 5.74 21.01 8.36
C MET A 36 6.68 20.15 7.52
N VAL A 37 6.58 20.24 6.19
CA VAL A 37 7.48 19.55 5.26
C VAL A 37 8.93 19.95 5.51
N GLU A 38 9.23 21.24 5.67
CA GLU A 38 10.60 21.70 5.93
C GLU A 38 11.16 21.17 7.27
N GLN A 39 10.31 21.08 8.31
CA GLN A 39 10.71 20.46 9.57
C GLN A 39 10.98 18.95 9.42
N LEU A 40 10.17 18.23 8.64
CA LEU A 40 10.37 16.81 8.34
C LEU A 40 11.65 16.58 7.52
N ARG A 41 11.93 17.45 6.55
CA ARG A 41 13.20 17.42 5.80
C ARG A 41 14.41 17.59 6.73
N GLN A 42 14.30 18.50 7.68
CA GLN A 42 15.37 18.70 8.67
C GLN A 42 15.56 17.44 9.53
N ASP A 43 14.48 16.79 9.99
CA ASP A 43 14.58 15.55 10.75
C ASP A 43 15.28 14.43 9.96
N ILE A 44 14.98 14.31 8.66
CA ILE A 44 15.63 13.31 7.80
C ILE A 44 17.14 13.59 7.70
N ARG A 45 17.54 14.85 7.52
CA ARG A 45 18.95 15.25 7.48
C ARG A 45 19.65 14.98 8.82
N ASP A 46 19.01 15.37 9.92
CA ASP A 46 19.55 15.19 11.27
C ASP A 46 19.71 13.70 11.61
N PHE A 47 18.72 12.88 11.27
CA PHE A 47 18.80 11.42 11.44
C PHE A 47 19.96 10.84 10.63
N LYS A 48 20.09 11.25 9.36
CA LYS A 48 21.17 10.79 8.49
C LYS A 48 22.54 11.13 9.07
N ALA A 49 22.70 12.36 9.56
CA ALA A 49 23.95 12.83 10.15
C ALA A 49 24.25 12.14 11.49
N ALA A 50 23.28 12.07 12.38
CA ALA A 50 23.43 11.48 13.70
C ALA A 50 23.81 9.99 13.67
N ASN A 51 23.32 9.26 12.66
CA ASN A 51 23.57 7.83 12.51
C ASN A 51 24.63 7.52 11.45
N ASN A 52 25.26 8.52 10.87
CA ASN A 52 26.27 8.37 9.82
C ASN A 52 25.79 7.47 8.65
N CYS A 53 24.52 7.65 8.25
CA CYS A 53 23.91 6.85 7.18
C CYS A 53 24.36 7.37 5.81
N GLU A 54 24.82 6.48 4.93
CA GLU A 54 25.11 6.83 3.54
C GLU A 54 23.82 7.11 2.78
N ARG A 55 22.82 6.25 2.95
CA ARG A 55 21.48 6.33 2.32
C ARG A 55 20.37 6.15 3.35
N ILE A 56 19.19 6.64 3.02
CA ILE A 56 17.98 6.50 3.83
C ILE A 56 16.85 6.03 2.93
N VAL A 57 15.96 5.21 3.46
CA VAL A 57 14.64 4.91 2.90
C VAL A 57 13.59 5.30 3.94
N VAL A 58 12.58 6.03 3.54
CA VAL A 58 11.45 6.39 4.42
C VAL A 58 10.29 5.45 4.15
N LEU A 59 9.78 4.81 5.19
CA LEU A 59 8.64 3.91 5.09
C LEU A 59 7.52 4.40 6.00
N TRP A 60 6.33 4.59 5.41
CA TRP A 60 5.13 4.90 6.16
C TRP A 60 4.44 3.61 6.62
N ALA A 61 4.42 3.37 7.91
CA ALA A 61 3.71 2.26 8.56
C ALA A 61 2.72 2.77 9.62
N ALA A 62 2.35 4.04 9.56
CA ALA A 62 1.38 4.65 10.47
C ALA A 62 -0.07 4.37 10.04
N SER A 63 -1.02 4.91 10.83
CA SER A 63 -2.46 4.66 10.68
C SER A 63 -3.01 4.99 9.30
N THR A 64 -4.10 4.31 8.95
CA THR A 64 -4.93 4.63 7.78
C THR A 64 -5.60 5.98 7.99
N GLU A 65 -5.38 6.90 7.03
CA GLU A 65 -6.03 8.21 6.98
C GLU A 65 -7.41 8.11 6.36
N ILE A 66 -8.25 9.13 6.54
CA ILE A 66 -9.57 9.21 5.91
C ILE A 66 -9.46 9.16 4.40
N TYR A 67 -10.53 8.69 3.76
CA TYR A 67 -10.60 8.65 2.29
C TYR A 67 -10.76 10.06 1.72
N ILE A 68 -9.86 10.42 0.81
CA ILE A 68 -10.00 11.59 -0.05
C ILE A 68 -9.90 11.16 -1.52
N PRO A 69 -10.70 11.79 -2.41
CA PRO A 69 -10.56 11.57 -3.84
C PRO A 69 -9.33 12.31 -4.39
N LEU A 70 -8.85 11.86 -5.54
CA LEU A 70 -7.89 12.61 -6.33
C LEU A 70 -8.53 13.95 -6.76
N SER A 71 -7.78 15.05 -6.64
CA SER A 71 -8.22 16.41 -6.99
C SER A 71 -7.18 17.12 -7.85
N ASP A 72 -7.52 18.31 -8.34
CA ASP A 72 -6.62 19.10 -9.21
C ASP A 72 -5.28 19.43 -8.55
N GLU A 73 -5.27 19.57 -7.22
CA GLU A 73 -4.06 19.81 -6.44
C GLU A 73 -3.06 18.65 -6.51
N HIS A 74 -3.53 17.45 -6.81
CA HIS A 74 -2.71 16.25 -6.91
C HIS A 74 -2.18 15.98 -8.33
N MET A 75 -2.61 16.77 -9.33
CA MET A 75 -2.32 16.49 -10.74
C MET A 75 -0.97 16.98 -11.23
N SER A 76 -0.34 17.92 -10.53
CA SER A 76 1.00 18.42 -10.86
C SER A 76 1.78 18.82 -9.61
N LEU A 77 3.11 18.75 -9.70
CA LEU A 77 3.98 19.15 -8.59
C LEU A 77 3.74 20.61 -8.17
N ALA A 78 3.56 21.51 -9.14
CA ALA A 78 3.32 22.93 -8.86
C ALA A 78 1.99 23.17 -8.11
N ALA A 79 0.92 22.43 -8.45
CA ALA A 79 -0.36 22.50 -7.78
C ALA A 79 -0.27 21.95 -6.35
N LEU A 80 0.42 20.81 -6.17
CA LEU A 80 0.64 20.21 -4.86
C LEU A 80 1.42 21.14 -3.93
N GLU A 81 2.52 21.74 -4.40
CA GLU A 81 3.32 22.68 -3.61
C GLU A 81 2.53 23.94 -3.25
N LYS A 82 1.73 24.43 -4.19
CA LYS A 82 0.84 25.57 -3.92
C LYS A 82 -0.14 25.24 -2.81
N ALA A 83 -0.80 24.08 -2.87
CA ALA A 83 -1.75 23.63 -1.85
C ALA A 83 -1.09 23.47 -0.46
N MET A 84 0.16 22.96 -0.41
CA MET A 84 0.94 22.91 0.83
C MET A 84 1.27 24.29 1.41
N LYS A 85 1.63 25.25 0.57
CA LYS A 85 1.93 26.65 0.96
C LYS A 85 0.68 27.39 1.40
N ASP A 86 -0.43 27.19 0.71
CA ASP A 86 -1.75 27.75 1.04
C ASP A 86 -2.40 27.06 2.27
N ASN A 87 -1.72 26.06 2.82
CA ASN A 87 -2.19 25.24 3.95
C ASN A 87 -3.57 24.60 3.72
N ASN A 88 -3.79 24.04 2.51
CA ASN A 88 -5.03 23.33 2.22
C ASN A 88 -5.03 21.95 2.92
N THR A 89 -5.49 21.94 4.16
CA THR A 89 -5.49 20.73 5.02
C THR A 89 -6.58 19.74 4.64
N GLU A 90 -7.48 20.03 3.73
CA GLU A 90 -8.53 19.10 3.28
C GLU A 90 -8.02 18.13 2.20
N VAL A 91 -7.01 18.55 1.42
CA VAL A 91 -6.46 17.74 0.34
C VAL A 91 -5.01 17.30 0.57
N ILE A 92 -4.27 17.98 1.45
CA ILE A 92 -2.88 17.63 1.80
C ILE A 92 -2.84 16.84 3.09
N SER A 93 -2.69 15.53 2.97
CA SER A 93 -2.60 14.61 4.11
C SER A 93 -1.24 14.67 4.82
N PRO A 94 -1.17 14.24 6.09
CA PRO A 94 0.10 14.03 6.77
C PRO A 94 1.05 13.11 6.00
N SER A 95 0.58 11.98 5.47
CA SER A 95 1.41 11.05 4.71
C SER A 95 2.03 11.68 3.45
N MET A 96 1.31 12.59 2.77
CA MET A 96 1.85 13.35 1.65
C MET A 96 3.01 14.26 2.06
N CYS A 97 2.92 14.89 3.25
CA CYS A 97 4.01 15.72 3.77
C CYS A 97 5.28 14.91 4.01
N TYR A 98 5.16 13.71 4.58
CA TYR A 98 6.29 12.80 4.77
C TYR A 98 6.88 12.31 3.46
N ALA A 99 6.02 11.93 2.50
CA ALA A 99 6.46 11.49 1.18
C ALA A 99 7.19 12.60 0.43
N TYR A 100 6.64 13.81 0.43
CA TYR A 100 7.29 14.96 -0.19
C TYR A 100 8.65 15.23 0.46
N ALA A 101 8.72 15.25 1.79
CA ALA A 101 9.97 15.49 2.51
C ALA A 101 11.04 14.44 2.17
N ALA A 102 10.68 13.16 2.13
CA ALA A 102 11.58 12.08 1.77
C ALA A 102 12.12 12.25 0.34
N ILE A 103 11.25 12.44 -0.63
CA ILE A 103 11.62 12.61 -2.04
C ILE A 103 12.50 13.86 -2.22
N ALA A 104 12.18 14.96 -1.53
CA ALA A 104 12.97 16.20 -1.57
C ALA A 104 14.41 15.99 -1.07
N GLU A 105 14.60 15.13 -0.07
CA GLU A 105 15.92 14.77 0.46
C GLU A 105 16.61 13.62 -0.29
N GLY A 106 16.03 13.19 -1.43
CA GLY A 106 16.58 12.12 -2.25
C GLY A 106 16.46 10.72 -1.61
N ALA A 107 15.52 10.55 -0.69
CA ALA A 107 15.27 9.26 -0.04
C ALA A 107 14.09 8.54 -0.71
N PRO A 108 14.23 7.25 -1.08
CA PRO A 108 13.09 6.44 -1.49
C PRO A 108 11.97 6.46 -0.48
N PHE A 109 10.72 6.44 -0.98
CA PHE A 109 9.55 6.41 -0.11
C PHE A 109 8.68 5.18 -0.37
N VAL A 110 8.33 4.48 0.71
CA VAL A 110 7.46 3.30 0.69
C VAL A 110 6.18 3.57 1.44
N MET A 111 5.04 3.44 0.77
CA MET A 111 3.72 3.61 1.37
C MET A 111 3.15 2.28 1.85
N GLY A 112 3.16 2.05 3.16
CA GLY A 112 2.66 0.81 3.77
C GLY A 112 1.17 0.82 4.12
N ALA A 113 0.49 1.97 4.02
CA ALA A 113 -0.94 2.15 4.26
C ALA A 113 -1.72 2.39 2.94
N PRO A 114 -3.06 2.30 2.93
CA PRO A 114 -3.87 2.49 1.72
C PRO A 114 -4.13 3.95 1.34
N ASN A 115 -3.65 4.90 2.12
CA ASN A 115 -3.92 6.34 1.96
C ASN A 115 -3.56 6.85 0.55
N LEU A 116 -4.29 7.85 0.06
CA LEU A 116 -3.85 8.63 -1.11
C LEU A 116 -2.58 9.41 -0.71
N CYS A 117 -1.46 9.11 -1.35
CA CYS A 117 -0.17 9.68 -1.00
C CYS A 117 0.76 9.77 -2.21
N VAL A 118 1.58 8.74 -2.46
CA VAL A 118 2.52 8.70 -3.59
C VAL A 118 1.90 8.18 -4.89
N ASP A 119 0.66 7.79 -4.87
CA ASP A 119 -0.14 7.37 -6.02
C ASP A 119 -0.85 8.55 -6.70
N THR A 120 -0.17 9.70 -6.77
CA THR A 120 -0.65 10.93 -7.43
C THR A 120 0.33 11.38 -8.52
N PRO A 121 -0.17 11.97 -9.64
CA PRO A 121 0.69 12.47 -10.71
C PRO A 121 1.77 13.45 -10.22
N ALA A 122 1.44 14.32 -9.27
CA ALA A 122 2.39 15.27 -8.67
C ALA A 122 3.58 14.55 -8.02
N MET A 123 3.33 13.48 -7.27
CA MET A 123 4.39 12.71 -6.62
C MET A 123 5.19 11.87 -7.63
N TRP A 124 4.56 11.37 -8.70
CA TRP A 124 5.28 10.68 -9.78
C TRP A 124 6.21 11.63 -10.52
N GLU A 125 5.74 12.82 -10.86
CA GLU A 125 6.54 13.87 -11.45
C GLU A 125 7.75 14.19 -10.54
N PHE A 126 7.50 14.42 -9.26
CA PHE A 126 8.52 14.79 -8.30
C PHE A 126 9.57 13.68 -8.09
N SER A 127 9.13 12.43 -7.97
CA SER A 127 10.03 11.29 -7.82
C SER A 127 10.96 11.10 -9.03
N LYS A 128 10.43 11.32 -10.25
CA LYS A 128 11.23 11.30 -11.48
C LYS A 128 12.21 12.47 -11.54
N GLN A 129 11.79 13.68 -11.19
CA GLN A 129 12.67 14.86 -11.15
C GLN A 129 13.83 14.68 -10.17
N LYS A 130 13.60 14.00 -9.05
CA LYS A 130 14.61 13.75 -8.03
C LYS A 130 15.40 12.45 -8.23
N ASN A 131 15.06 11.66 -9.26
CA ASN A 131 15.60 10.31 -9.48
C ASN A 131 15.46 9.38 -8.28
N VAL A 132 14.29 9.39 -7.65
CA VAL A 132 13.99 8.63 -6.43
C VAL A 132 12.93 7.57 -6.71
N PRO A 133 13.12 6.30 -6.32
CA PRO A 133 12.08 5.28 -6.41
C PRO A 133 10.99 5.50 -5.34
N ILE A 134 9.75 5.23 -5.73
CA ILE A 134 8.59 5.20 -4.83
C ILE A 134 7.86 3.88 -4.98
N ALA A 135 7.37 3.33 -3.87
CA ALA A 135 6.68 2.04 -3.85
C ALA A 135 5.45 2.07 -2.93
N GLY A 136 4.50 1.21 -3.20
CA GLY A 136 3.30 1.06 -2.39
C GLY A 136 2.18 0.37 -3.18
N LYS A 137 1.03 0.26 -2.56
CA LYS A 137 0.69 0.69 -1.18
C LYS A 137 -0.09 -0.42 -0.46
N ASP A 138 -0.23 -0.26 0.85
CA ASP A 138 -0.92 -1.20 1.73
C ASP A 138 -0.29 -2.60 1.77
N PHE A 139 0.40 -2.95 2.85
CA PHE A 139 1.10 -4.23 2.99
C PHE A 139 0.18 -5.44 2.81
N LYS A 140 0.56 -6.36 1.91
CA LYS A 140 -0.21 -7.56 1.59
C LYS A 140 0.15 -8.73 2.52
N SER A 141 -0.39 -8.71 3.73
CA SER A 141 -0.03 -9.64 4.80
C SER A 141 -1.01 -10.79 5.04
N GLY A 142 -2.28 -10.64 4.72
CA GLY A 142 -3.30 -11.57 5.21
C GLY A 142 -4.37 -11.95 4.18
N GLN A 143 -5.61 -11.53 4.41
CA GLN A 143 -6.76 -11.91 3.60
C GLN A 143 -6.62 -11.55 2.11
N THR A 144 -6.04 -10.40 1.78
CA THR A 144 -5.78 -10.03 0.39
C THR A 144 -4.73 -10.95 -0.26
N LEU A 145 -3.74 -11.44 0.51
CA LEU A 145 -2.82 -12.45 0.02
C LEU A 145 -3.60 -13.70 -0.44
N MET A 146 -4.57 -14.17 0.35
CA MET A 146 -5.42 -15.31 -0.05
C MET A 146 -6.20 -15.02 -1.33
N LYS A 147 -6.75 -13.80 -1.50
CA LYS A 147 -7.42 -13.41 -2.75
C LYS A 147 -6.50 -13.48 -3.95
N THR A 148 -5.29 -12.96 -3.83
CA THR A 148 -4.30 -12.95 -4.94
C THR A 148 -3.73 -14.33 -5.28
N VAL A 149 -3.97 -15.35 -4.45
CA VAL A 149 -3.65 -16.76 -4.72
C VAL A 149 -4.84 -17.50 -5.30
N LEU A 150 -6.01 -17.38 -4.68
CA LEU A 150 -7.19 -18.18 -5.03
C LEU A 150 -7.88 -17.68 -6.30
N ALA A 151 -8.00 -16.36 -6.50
CA ALA A 151 -8.67 -15.83 -7.69
C ALA A 151 -7.96 -16.21 -8.99
N PRO A 152 -6.63 -16.13 -9.12
CA PRO A 152 -5.93 -16.65 -10.29
C PRO A 152 -6.13 -18.16 -10.52
N MET A 153 -6.20 -18.94 -9.43
CA MET A 153 -6.46 -20.38 -9.52
C MET A 153 -7.86 -20.63 -10.08
N PHE A 154 -8.90 -19.91 -9.61
CA PHE A 154 -10.24 -20.05 -10.15
C PHE A 154 -10.28 -19.70 -11.64
N LYS A 155 -9.67 -18.57 -12.02
CA LYS A 155 -9.61 -18.12 -13.42
C LYS A 155 -8.88 -19.12 -14.32
N THR A 156 -7.73 -19.62 -13.89
CA THR A 156 -6.94 -20.60 -14.66
C THR A 156 -7.69 -21.90 -14.87
N ARG A 157 -8.57 -22.29 -13.93
CA ARG A 157 -9.40 -23.49 -13.99
C ARG A 157 -10.79 -23.24 -14.57
N MET A 158 -11.10 -22.02 -15.00
CA MET A 158 -12.42 -21.61 -15.53
C MET A 158 -13.54 -21.94 -14.52
N LEU A 159 -13.29 -21.75 -13.23
CA LEU A 159 -14.30 -21.87 -12.18
C LEU A 159 -14.98 -20.50 -12.01
N GLY A 160 -16.29 -20.48 -12.07
CA GLY A 160 -17.07 -19.28 -11.83
C GLY A 160 -17.17 -18.95 -10.33
N VAL A 161 -17.46 -17.72 -10.01
CA VAL A 161 -17.63 -17.22 -8.63
C VAL A 161 -18.95 -16.50 -8.53
N ASN A 162 -19.82 -16.98 -7.63
CA ASN A 162 -21.10 -16.33 -7.32
C ASN A 162 -20.94 -15.31 -6.18
N GLY A 163 -20.05 -15.61 -5.21
CA GLY A 163 -19.87 -14.73 -4.07
C GLY A 163 -18.53 -14.92 -3.37
N TRP A 164 -18.07 -13.81 -2.78
CA TRP A 164 -16.89 -13.79 -1.90
C TRP A 164 -17.16 -12.87 -0.72
N PHE A 165 -17.53 -13.46 0.40
CA PHE A 165 -17.76 -12.74 1.64
C PHE A 165 -16.53 -12.84 2.54
N SER A 166 -15.97 -11.69 2.88
CA SER A 166 -14.78 -11.57 3.72
C SER A 166 -15.10 -10.83 5.01
N THR A 167 -14.69 -11.37 6.16
CA THR A 167 -14.76 -10.65 7.43
C THR A 167 -13.45 -10.76 8.20
N ASN A 168 -13.12 -9.72 8.95
CA ASN A 168 -11.95 -9.70 9.84
C ASN A 168 -12.40 -9.28 11.23
N ILE A 169 -11.77 -9.88 12.24
CA ILE A 169 -11.86 -9.48 13.64
C ILE A 169 -10.45 -9.19 14.11
N LEU A 170 -10.20 -7.98 14.63
CA LEU A 170 -8.91 -7.58 15.18
C LEU A 170 -9.12 -6.65 16.38
N GLY A 171 -8.22 -6.70 17.34
CA GLY A 171 -8.34 -5.97 18.60
C GLY A 171 -7.21 -4.98 18.87
N ASN A 172 -6.35 -4.75 17.89
CA ASN A 172 -5.27 -3.79 17.97
C ASN A 172 -5.72 -2.38 17.54
N ARG A 173 -4.79 -1.45 17.55
CA ARG A 173 -5.07 -0.05 17.24
C ARG A 173 -5.49 0.20 15.80
N ASP A 174 -5.00 -0.60 14.84
CA ASP A 174 -5.49 -0.53 13.45
C ASP A 174 -6.98 -0.87 13.39
N GLY A 175 -7.43 -1.87 14.16
CA GLY A 175 -8.85 -2.21 14.31
C GLY A 175 -9.67 -1.07 14.89
N GLU A 176 -9.15 -0.40 15.91
CA GLU A 176 -9.80 0.76 16.52
C GLU A 176 -9.96 1.95 15.55
N VAL A 177 -8.94 2.21 14.72
CA VAL A 177 -9.00 3.26 13.68
C VAL A 177 -9.99 2.87 12.58
N LEU A 178 -9.99 1.60 12.16
CA LEU A 178 -10.87 1.10 11.09
C LEU A 178 -12.33 0.89 11.52
N ASP A 179 -12.63 1.01 12.79
CA ASP A 179 -14.00 1.05 13.30
C ASP A 179 -14.72 2.38 12.96
N ASP A 180 -13.95 3.42 12.61
CA ASP A 180 -14.46 4.67 12.07
C ASP A 180 -14.81 4.51 10.58
N PRO A 181 -16.07 4.83 10.15
CA PRO A 181 -16.50 4.64 8.77
C PRO A 181 -15.67 5.38 7.72
N ASP A 182 -15.16 6.59 8.05
CA ASP A 182 -14.40 7.42 7.11
C ASP A 182 -13.01 6.80 6.83
N ASN A 183 -12.36 6.27 7.86
CA ASN A 183 -11.11 5.54 7.73
C ASN A 183 -11.31 4.15 7.11
N PHE A 184 -12.43 3.47 7.45
CA PHE A 184 -12.78 2.17 6.86
C PHE A 184 -12.96 2.25 5.35
N LYS A 185 -13.58 3.33 4.83
CA LYS A 185 -13.80 3.52 3.40
C LYS A 185 -12.49 3.45 2.58
N THR A 186 -11.41 4.04 3.07
CA THR A 186 -10.08 3.96 2.43
C THR A 186 -9.61 2.50 2.31
N LYS A 187 -9.83 1.71 3.34
CA LYS A 187 -9.45 0.28 3.37
C LYS A 187 -10.38 -0.60 2.55
N GLU A 188 -11.66 -0.28 2.50
CA GLU A 188 -12.68 -1.01 1.74
C GLU A 188 -12.39 -0.90 0.23
N VAL A 189 -12.17 0.31 -0.27
CA VAL A 189 -11.81 0.55 -1.68
C VAL A 189 -10.57 -0.26 -2.08
N SER A 190 -9.53 -0.25 -1.23
CA SER A 190 -8.31 -1.03 -1.46
C SER A 190 -8.56 -2.55 -1.55
N LYS A 191 -9.53 -3.08 -0.82
CA LYS A 191 -9.80 -4.53 -0.77
C LYS A 191 -10.78 -5.02 -1.83
N LEU A 192 -11.72 -4.18 -2.28
CA LEU A 192 -12.75 -4.58 -3.24
C LEU A 192 -12.20 -4.68 -4.66
N SER A 193 -11.32 -3.78 -5.08
CA SER A 193 -10.79 -3.75 -6.45
C SER A 193 -9.93 -4.96 -6.86
N VAL A 194 -9.43 -5.73 -5.88
CA VAL A 194 -8.45 -6.81 -6.13
C VAL A 194 -8.97 -7.92 -7.03
N ILE A 195 -10.17 -8.43 -6.79
CA ILE A 195 -10.68 -9.59 -7.54
C ILE A 195 -11.17 -9.20 -8.93
N ASP A 196 -11.66 -7.98 -9.12
CA ASP A 196 -12.20 -7.52 -10.41
C ASP A 196 -11.09 -7.46 -11.47
N THR A 197 -9.90 -6.98 -11.11
CA THR A 197 -8.76 -6.95 -12.03
C THR A 197 -8.23 -8.33 -12.38
N ILE A 198 -8.35 -9.32 -11.47
CA ILE A 198 -7.95 -10.70 -11.73
C ILE A 198 -8.99 -11.40 -12.61
N PHE A 199 -10.26 -11.28 -12.28
CA PHE A 199 -11.35 -12.00 -12.94
C PHE A 199 -11.71 -11.45 -14.30
N GLU A 200 -11.52 -10.16 -14.52
CA GLU A 200 -11.88 -9.47 -15.77
C GLU A 200 -13.34 -9.76 -16.18
N PRO A 201 -14.35 -9.35 -15.38
CA PRO A 201 -15.76 -9.71 -15.58
C PRO A 201 -16.31 -9.30 -16.93
N GLU A 202 -15.77 -8.25 -17.54
CA GLU A 202 -16.12 -7.82 -18.88
C GLU A 202 -15.74 -8.85 -19.97
N LYS A 203 -14.63 -9.58 -19.75
CA LYS A 203 -14.17 -10.64 -20.66
C LYS A 203 -14.82 -11.99 -20.38
N TYR A 204 -15.19 -12.24 -19.13
CA TYR A 204 -15.75 -13.51 -18.66
C TYR A 204 -17.08 -13.28 -17.91
N PRO A 205 -18.11 -12.69 -18.54
CA PRO A 205 -19.34 -12.30 -17.84
C PRO A 205 -20.11 -13.50 -17.27
N ASP A 206 -20.10 -14.66 -17.94
CA ASP A 206 -20.79 -15.86 -17.48
C ASP A 206 -20.16 -16.48 -16.20
N LEU A 207 -18.91 -16.16 -15.92
CA LEU A 207 -18.19 -16.70 -14.77
C LEU A 207 -18.06 -15.68 -13.63
N TYR A 208 -17.95 -14.39 -13.95
CA TYR A 208 -17.59 -13.35 -12.98
C TYR A 208 -18.41 -12.05 -13.12
N GLY A 209 -19.41 -12.01 -14.00
CA GLY A 209 -20.17 -10.78 -14.27
C GLY A 209 -21.05 -10.30 -13.11
N ASP A 210 -21.44 -11.20 -12.19
CA ASP A 210 -22.31 -10.90 -11.06
C ASP A 210 -21.77 -11.51 -9.75
N VAL A 211 -20.55 -11.14 -9.38
CA VAL A 211 -19.93 -11.61 -8.14
C VAL A 211 -20.38 -10.76 -6.95
N TYR A 212 -21.11 -11.36 -6.00
CA TYR A 212 -21.41 -10.70 -4.74
C TYR A 212 -20.15 -10.63 -3.87
N HIS A 213 -19.44 -9.50 -3.92
CA HIS A 213 -18.21 -9.28 -3.15
C HIS A 213 -18.45 -8.32 -1.99
N LYS A 214 -18.16 -8.77 -0.77
CA LYS A 214 -18.32 -7.95 0.45
C LYS A 214 -17.17 -8.14 1.41
N VAL A 215 -16.74 -7.02 2.01
CA VAL A 215 -15.69 -6.99 3.05
C VAL A 215 -16.25 -6.35 4.31
N ARG A 216 -15.94 -6.94 5.47
CA ARG A 216 -16.21 -6.36 6.78
C ARG A 216 -14.98 -6.42 7.65
N ILE A 217 -14.81 -5.40 8.49
CA ILE A 217 -13.80 -5.34 9.55
C ILE A 217 -14.53 -5.01 10.85
N ASN A 218 -14.24 -5.79 11.89
CA ASN A 218 -14.87 -5.62 13.19
C ASN A 218 -13.78 -5.41 14.24
N TYR A 219 -13.86 -4.32 14.97
CA TYR A 219 -13.02 -4.10 16.13
C TYR A 219 -13.47 -4.96 17.30
N TYR A 220 -12.56 -5.78 17.83
CA TYR A 220 -12.84 -6.67 18.95
C TYR A 220 -11.63 -6.69 19.90
N PRO A 221 -11.62 -5.84 20.94
CA PRO A 221 -10.47 -5.66 21.85
C PRO A 221 -9.88 -6.94 22.42
N PRO A 222 -10.67 -8.01 22.75
CA PRO A 222 -10.11 -9.24 23.31
C PRO A 222 -9.13 -9.97 22.36
N ARG A 223 -9.15 -9.69 21.06
CA ARG A 223 -8.19 -10.26 20.08
C ARG A 223 -6.80 -9.65 20.20
N LYS A 224 -6.65 -8.46 20.78
CA LYS A 224 -5.37 -7.73 20.87
C LYS A 224 -4.75 -7.64 19.46
N ASP A 225 -3.48 -8.02 19.31
CA ASP A 225 -2.77 -8.03 18.02
C ASP A 225 -3.15 -9.19 17.08
N ASN A 226 -3.91 -10.16 17.56
CA ASN A 226 -4.35 -11.26 16.72
C ASN A 226 -5.45 -10.77 15.79
N LYS A 227 -5.32 -11.15 14.52
CA LYS A 227 -6.30 -10.91 13.47
C LYS A 227 -6.83 -12.22 12.96
N GLU A 228 -8.11 -12.39 13.03
CA GLU A 228 -8.81 -13.53 12.48
C GLU A 228 -9.57 -13.11 11.24
N ALA A 229 -9.35 -13.81 10.14
CA ALA A 229 -9.97 -13.53 8.85
C ALA A 229 -10.74 -14.76 8.39
N TRP A 230 -12.01 -14.58 8.03
CA TRP A 230 -12.84 -15.61 7.42
C TRP A 230 -13.24 -15.18 6.02
N ASP A 231 -13.10 -16.10 5.07
CA ASP A 231 -13.68 -15.97 3.76
C ASP A 231 -14.64 -17.13 3.50
N ASN A 232 -15.84 -16.80 3.02
CA ASN A 232 -16.75 -17.74 2.40
C ASN A 232 -16.79 -17.44 0.91
N ILE A 233 -16.46 -18.44 0.11
CA ILE A 233 -16.32 -18.29 -1.34
C ILE A 233 -17.23 -19.31 -2.01
N ASP A 234 -18.29 -18.82 -2.66
CA ASP A 234 -19.22 -19.63 -3.40
C ASP A 234 -18.79 -19.67 -4.86
N ILE A 235 -18.36 -20.84 -5.32
CA ILE A 235 -17.86 -21.08 -6.66
C ILE A 235 -18.72 -22.11 -7.37
N PHE A 236 -18.63 -22.13 -8.70
CA PHE A 236 -19.28 -23.17 -9.50
C PHE A 236 -18.35 -23.66 -10.60
N GLY A 237 -18.54 -24.92 -10.95
CA GLY A 237 -17.77 -25.58 -11.99
C GLY A 237 -18.63 -25.98 -13.19
N TRP A 238 -18.21 -27.03 -13.86
CA TRP A 238 -18.88 -27.56 -15.04
C TRP A 238 -20.37 -27.82 -14.78
N MET A 239 -21.21 -27.42 -15.74
CA MET A 239 -22.68 -27.47 -15.66
C MET A 239 -23.30 -26.68 -14.50
N GLY A 240 -22.59 -25.68 -13.99
CA GLY A 240 -23.06 -24.86 -12.86
C GLY A 240 -23.03 -25.59 -11.50
N TYR A 241 -22.28 -26.69 -11.39
CA TYR A 241 -22.23 -27.44 -10.13
C TYR A 241 -21.64 -26.58 -9.00
N PRO A 242 -22.40 -26.33 -7.91
CA PRO A 242 -21.97 -25.44 -6.85
C PRO A 242 -20.94 -26.11 -5.94
N MET A 243 -19.97 -25.30 -5.49
CA MET A 243 -18.95 -25.68 -4.53
C MET A 243 -18.70 -24.50 -3.57
N GLU A 244 -18.18 -24.78 -2.41
CA GLU A 244 -17.86 -23.76 -1.40
C GLU A 244 -16.44 -23.94 -0.90
N ILE A 245 -15.72 -22.82 -0.74
CA ILE A 245 -14.43 -22.81 -0.05
C ILE A 245 -14.54 -21.87 1.14
N LYS A 246 -14.17 -22.38 2.32
CA LYS A 246 -14.04 -21.59 3.54
C LYS A 246 -12.58 -21.46 3.92
N VAL A 247 -12.15 -20.23 4.14
CA VAL A 247 -10.82 -19.95 4.68
C VAL A 247 -10.99 -19.37 6.08
N ASN A 248 -10.30 -19.95 7.03
CA ASN A 248 -10.14 -19.37 8.37
C ASN A 248 -8.65 -19.18 8.61
N PHE A 249 -8.24 -17.91 8.77
CA PHE A 249 -6.84 -17.53 8.88
C PHE A 249 -6.63 -16.67 10.13
N LEU A 250 -6.04 -17.27 11.16
CA LEU A 250 -5.62 -16.55 12.37
C LEU A 250 -4.14 -16.19 12.26
N CYS A 251 -3.82 -14.90 12.38
CA CYS A 251 -2.45 -14.41 12.31
C CYS A 251 -2.21 -13.21 13.23
N ARG A 252 -0.95 -12.83 13.39
CA ARG A 252 -0.55 -11.51 13.88
C ARG A 252 -0.15 -10.66 12.69
N ASP A 253 -0.94 -9.63 12.39
CA ASP A 253 -0.73 -8.79 11.22
C ASP A 253 0.64 -8.08 11.27
N SER A 254 1.04 -7.58 12.44
CA SER A 254 2.33 -6.92 12.67
C SER A 254 3.53 -7.84 12.38
N ILE A 255 3.45 -9.12 12.76
CA ILE A 255 4.53 -10.11 12.50
C ILE A 255 4.63 -10.44 11.02
N LEU A 256 3.51 -10.47 10.30
CA LEU A 256 3.50 -10.69 8.85
C LEU A 256 3.94 -9.44 8.08
N ALA A 257 3.60 -8.25 8.58
CA ALA A 257 3.95 -6.98 7.94
C ALA A 257 5.43 -6.62 8.09
N ALA A 258 6.07 -6.99 9.21
CA ALA A 258 7.46 -6.62 9.49
C ALA A 258 8.46 -7.09 8.42
N PRO A 259 8.50 -8.36 7.99
CA PRO A 259 9.39 -8.80 6.90
C PRO A 259 9.04 -8.13 5.57
N ILE A 260 7.76 -7.91 5.27
CA ILE A 260 7.32 -7.19 4.06
C ILE A 260 7.87 -5.77 4.06
N ALA A 261 7.78 -5.07 5.18
CA ALA A 261 8.33 -3.73 5.34
C ALA A 261 9.84 -3.70 5.14
N LEU A 262 10.56 -4.68 5.72
CA LEU A 262 12.00 -4.81 5.54
C LEU A 262 12.38 -5.08 4.10
N ASP A 263 11.72 -6.02 3.43
CA ASP A 263 11.97 -6.33 2.02
C ASP A 263 11.73 -5.11 1.12
N LEU A 264 10.64 -4.37 1.35
CA LEU A 264 10.34 -3.15 0.59
C LEU A 264 11.41 -2.07 0.78
N VAL A 265 11.93 -1.90 1.99
CA VAL A 265 13.04 -0.96 2.27
C VAL A 265 14.30 -1.40 1.54
N LEU A 266 14.68 -2.68 1.63
CA LEU A 266 15.87 -3.22 0.97
C LEU A 266 15.78 -3.13 -0.55
N PHE A 267 14.63 -3.49 -1.13
CA PHE A 267 14.43 -3.42 -2.57
C PHE A 267 14.33 -1.98 -3.09
N SER A 268 13.80 -1.05 -2.30
CA SER A 268 13.78 0.37 -2.68
C SER A 268 15.19 0.98 -2.68
N ASP A 269 16.05 0.62 -1.70
CA ASP A 269 17.46 0.98 -1.72
C ASP A 269 18.20 0.35 -2.92
N LEU A 270 17.92 -0.92 -3.22
CA LEU A 270 18.46 -1.62 -4.38
C LEU A 270 18.04 -0.94 -5.69
N ALA A 271 16.76 -0.60 -5.84
CA ALA A 271 16.25 0.11 -7.01
C ALA A 271 16.96 1.45 -7.21
N MET A 272 17.14 2.22 -6.14
CA MET A 272 17.87 3.49 -6.19
C MET A 272 19.32 3.29 -6.62
N ARG A 273 20.03 2.28 -6.09
CA ARG A 273 21.40 1.95 -6.51
C ARG A 273 21.49 1.46 -7.94
N ALA A 274 20.46 0.83 -8.45
CA ALA A 274 20.34 0.42 -9.84
C ALA A 274 19.93 1.58 -10.79
N GLY A 275 19.81 2.80 -10.29
CA GLY A 275 19.42 3.98 -11.07
C GLY A 275 17.93 4.02 -11.45
N MET A 276 17.10 3.21 -10.82
CA MET A 276 15.64 3.22 -11.03
C MET A 276 14.99 4.38 -10.28
N CYS A 277 13.96 4.99 -10.86
CA CYS A 277 13.19 6.07 -10.24
C CYS A 277 11.70 5.94 -10.57
N GLY A 278 10.86 6.77 -9.94
CA GLY A 278 9.42 6.69 -10.13
C GLY A 278 8.79 5.47 -9.48
N ILE A 279 7.63 5.07 -9.98
CA ILE A 279 6.84 3.96 -9.45
C ILE A 279 7.57 2.63 -9.68
N GLN A 280 7.78 1.89 -8.61
CA GLN A 280 8.38 0.55 -8.65
C GLN A 280 7.30 -0.52 -8.77
N THR A 281 6.73 -0.69 -9.94
CA THR A 281 5.59 -1.61 -10.19
C THR A 281 5.92 -3.08 -9.89
N TRP A 282 7.18 -3.48 -10.01
CA TRP A 282 7.65 -4.83 -9.67
C TRP A 282 7.55 -5.16 -8.18
N LEU A 283 7.42 -4.14 -7.30
CA LEU A 283 7.18 -4.30 -5.87
C LEU A 283 5.69 -4.50 -5.53
N SER A 284 4.81 -4.57 -6.52
CA SER A 284 3.38 -4.91 -6.36
C SER A 284 3.14 -6.22 -5.60
N PHE A 285 4.10 -7.16 -5.68
CA PHE A 285 4.08 -8.42 -4.94
C PHE A 285 3.82 -8.24 -3.44
N PHE A 286 4.31 -7.15 -2.86
CA PHE A 286 4.21 -6.84 -1.43
C PHE A 286 2.98 -6.01 -1.06
N CYS A 287 2.20 -5.53 -2.03
CA CYS A 287 1.17 -4.51 -1.86
C CYS A 287 -0.24 -5.03 -2.14
N LYS A 288 -1.23 -4.59 -1.34
CA LYS A 288 -2.65 -4.87 -1.56
C LYS A 288 -3.24 -4.01 -2.67
N SER A 289 -2.82 -2.76 -2.75
CA SER A 289 -3.18 -1.79 -3.78
C SER A 289 -1.93 -1.36 -4.52
N PRO A 290 -1.44 -2.17 -5.48
CA PRO A 290 -0.23 -1.84 -6.21
C PRO A 290 -0.35 -0.49 -6.90
N MET A 291 0.68 0.33 -6.78
CA MET A 291 0.77 1.59 -7.51
C MET A 291 0.93 1.32 -9.00
N HIS A 292 0.21 2.08 -9.79
CA HIS A 292 0.27 2.06 -11.25
C HIS A 292 0.03 3.48 -11.78
N ASP A 293 0.41 3.74 -13.01
CA ASP A 293 0.01 4.96 -13.72
C ASP A 293 -1.41 4.83 -14.30
N PHE A 294 -1.91 5.89 -14.93
CA PHE A 294 -3.27 5.87 -15.50
C PHE A 294 -3.38 5.07 -16.81
N GLU A 295 -2.26 4.69 -17.41
CA GLU A 295 -2.22 3.96 -18.67
C GLU A 295 -2.30 2.44 -18.45
N HIS A 296 -1.96 1.96 -17.24
CA HIS A 296 -1.87 0.55 -16.92
C HIS A 296 -2.84 0.17 -15.81
N GLN A 297 -3.32 -1.07 -15.85
CA GLN A 297 -4.07 -1.65 -14.74
C GLN A 297 -3.11 -2.24 -13.71
N PRO A 298 -3.45 -2.19 -12.41
CA PRO A 298 -2.63 -2.82 -11.38
C PRO A 298 -2.64 -4.34 -11.53
N GLU A 299 -1.46 -4.95 -11.46
CA GLU A 299 -1.35 -6.40 -11.44
C GLU A 299 -1.65 -6.93 -10.04
N HIS A 300 -2.60 -7.87 -9.91
CA HIS A 300 -2.97 -8.50 -8.64
C HIS A 300 -2.76 -10.02 -8.61
N ASP A 301 -2.47 -10.66 -9.75
CA ASP A 301 -2.08 -12.08 -9.78
C ASP A 301 -0.74 -12.26 -9.07
N LEU A 302 -0.73 -12.98 -7.94
CA LEU A 302 0.47 -13.17 -7.12
C LEU A 302 1.61 -13.83 -7.89
N PHE A 303 1.29 -14.76 -8.77
CA PHE A 303 2.30 -15.51 -9.53
C PHE A 303 2.96 -14.64 -10.60
N THR A 304 2.17 -13.78 -11.24
CA THR A 304 2.67 -12.76 -12.16
C THR A 304 3.52 -11.73 -11.42
N GLN A 305 3.06 -11.23 -10.28
CA GLN A 305 3.82 -10.30 -9.43
C GLN A 305 5.16 -10.91 -8.98
N TRP A 306 5.15 -12.19 -8.57
CA TRP A 306 6.38 -12.89 -8.19
C TRP A 306 7.37 -13.03 -9.36
N ARG A 307 6.85 -13.29 -10.56
CA ARG A 307 7.65 -13.31 -11.79
C ARG A 307 8.26 -11.94 -12.09
N MET A 308 7.50 -10.85 -11.89
CA MET A 308 8.00 -9.48 -12.05
C MET A 308 9.17 -9.19 -11.10
N VAL A 309 9.07 -9.57 -9.82
CA VAL A 309 10.19 -9.44 -8.86
C VAL A 309 11.43 -10.17 -9.36
N LYS A 310 11.30 -11.46 -9.69
CA LYS A 310 12.44 -12.27 -10.15
C LYS A 310 13.07 -11.70 -11.41
N GLN A 311 12.25 -11.29 -12.38
CA GLN A 311 12.76 -10.75 -13.65
C GLN A 311 13.47 -9.43 -13.45
N THR A 312 12.94 -8.54 -12.62
CA THR A 312 13.59 -7.26 -12.32
C THR A 312 14.96 -7.48 -11.66
N LEU A 313 15.04 -8.39 -10.69
CA LEU A 313 16.31 -8.71 -10.02
C LEU A 313 17.33 -9.33 -11.00
N ARG A 314 16.89 -10.22 -11.89
CA ARG A 314 17.76 -10.77 -12.95
C ARG A 314 18.28 -9.70 -13.90
N ASN A 315 17.40 -8.80 -14.33
CA ASN A 315 17.78 -7.69 -15.20
C ASN A 315 18.84 -6.78 -14.54
N MET A 316 18.74 -6.54 -13.23
CA MET A 316 19.73 -5.74 -12.48
C MET A 316 21.12 -6.36 -12.48
N ILE A 317 21.23 -7.69 -12.53
CA ILE A 317 22.51 -8.41 -12.57
C ILE A 317 22.91 -8.88 -13.98
N GLY A 318 22.12 -8.52 -15.01
CA GLY A 318 22.38 -8.87 -16.39
C GLY A 318 22.10 -10.33 -16.76
N GLU A 319 21.33 -11.06 -15.95
CA GLU A 319 20.88 -12.42 -16.27
C GLU A 319 19.70 -12.41 -17.25
N LYS A 320 19.74 -13.35 -18.20
CA LYS A 320 18.60 -13.60 -19.09
C LYS A 320 17.53 -14.42 -18.39
N GLU A 321 16.27 -14.22 -18.82
CA GLU A 321 15.17 -15.08 -18.37
C GLU A 321 15.45 -16.54 -18.76
N PRO A 322 15.24 -17.50 -17.83
CA PRO A 322 15.39 -18.92 -18.17
C PRO A 322 14.38 -19.33 -19.23
N ASP A 323 14.86 -19.98 -20.27
CA ASP A 323 13.99 -20.63 -21.26
C ASP A 323 13.52 -21.98 -20.69
N TYR A 324 12.28 -22.02 -20.20
CA TYR A 324 11.69 -23.26 -19.70
C TYR A 324 11.14 -24.18 -20.80
N LEU A 325 11.25 -23.78 -22.06
CA LEU A 325 10.81 -24.56 -23.21
C LEU A 325 11.97 -25.18 -24.00
N ALA A 326 13.23 -24.87 -23.60
CA ALA A 326 14.40 -25.41 -24.23
C ALA A 326 14.80 -26.81 -23.71
#